data_7e09d48100cf2d5de62eaf2293dc54bd
#
_entry.id   7e09d48100cf2d5de62eaf2293dc54bd
#
_cell.length_a   1.000
_cell.length_b   1.000
_cell.length_c   1.000
_cell.angle_alpha   90.00
_cell.angle_beta   90.00
_cell.angle_gamma   90.00
#
_symmetry.space_group_name_H-M   'P 1'
#
loop_
_entity.id
_entity.type
_entity.pdbx_description
1 polymer ?
#
loop_
_entity_poly.entity_id
_entity_poly.type
_entity_poly.pdbx_seq_one_letter_code
_entity_poly.pdbx_strand_id
1 'polypeptide(L)'
;GEHHQVDLVGFNQYLEEMPKDPDRIRALLANDGKVMGQSYTDLKLPLKRGIDQRTESKNGLLAVIVLSDGQHNWGEPPANVAIQLGSAENKHPVPVFAVVCGSRVPPTDLAITSVKATPSTVFKHGSASLEVRLLANNIPEGKIRVTVTYPDAADLPKRKPIVEMIDHDGVSQPRTITIPIKMDRAATETLIVTAEALPKDGGKIEERFKENNTKQVTVNVAPDKAKV
;
A
#
# COMPACT_ATOMS: atom_id res chain seq x y z
N GLY A 1 44.84 5.70 7.97
CA GLY A 1 43.47 5.74 8.42
C GLY A 1 42.67 4.66 7.68
N GLU A 2 41.90 3.89 8.41
CA GLU A 2 41.01 2.90 7.82
C GLU A 2 39.95 3.64 6.98
N HIS A 3 39.89 3.32 5.69
CA HIS A 3 38.88 3.89 4.81
C HIS A 3 37.68 2.94 4.77
N HIS A 4 36.56 3.39 5.29
CA HIS A 4 35.29 2.69 5.14
C HIS A 4 34.71 2.95 3.75
N GLN A 5 34.22 1.93 3.10
CA GLN A 5 33.47 2.05 1.85
C GLN A 5 31.98 2.19 2.17
N VAL A 6 31.33 3.16 1.53
CA VAL A 6 29.86 3.34 1.59
C VAL A 6 29.30 3.02 0.22
N ASP A 7 28.39 2.08 0.17
CA ASP A 7 27.59 1.79 -1.00
C ASP A 7 26.19 2.36 -0.82
N LEU A 8 25.74 3.16 -1.77
CA LEU A 8 24.44 3.82 -1.73
C LEU A 8 23.50 3.15 -2.72
N VAL A 9 22.33 2.75 -2.22
CA VAL A 9 21.33 2.02 -3.00
C VAL A 9 19.97 2.69 -2.82
N GLY A 10 19.34 3.05 -3.93
CA GLY A 10 17.94 3.44 -3.97
C GLY A 10 17.04 2.20 -3.99
N PHE A 11 15.85 2.30 -3.43
CA PHE A 11 14.90 1.20 -3.45
C PHE A 11 13.44 1.68 -3.55
N ASN A 12 12.66 0.87 -4.23
CA ASN A 12 11.20 0.91 -4.28
C ASN A 12 10.70 -0.55 -4.38
N GLN A 13 10.12 -0.99 -5.50
CA GLN A 13 9.93 -2.40 -5.83
C GLN A 13 11.21 -3.10 -6.30
N TYR A 14 12.23 -2.32 -6.64
CA TYR A 14 13.52 -2.79 -7.13
C TYR A 14 14.64 -2.09 -6.38
N LEU A 15 15.84 -2.64 -6.48
CA LEU A 15 17.07 -2.01 -6.02
C LEU A 15 17.78 -1.34 -7.19
N GLU A 16 18.26 -0.15 -6.97
CA GLU A 16 19.05 0.61 -7.95
C GLU A 16 20.32 1.14 -7.30
N GLU A 17 21.47 0.89 -7.91
CA GLU A 17 22.71 1.45 -7.42
C GLU A 17 22.75 2.95 -7.68
N MET A 18 22.96 3.72 -6.63
CA MET A 18 23.02 5.17 -6.70
C MET A 18 24.43 5.64 -7.02
N PRO A 19 24.56 6.74 -7.77
CA PRO A 19 25.88 7.33 -8.01
C PRO A 19 26.52 7.77 -6.69
N LYS A 20 27.85 7.70 -6.62
CA LYS A 20 28.60 8.15 -5.43
C LYS A 20 28.82 9.68 -5.42
N ASP A 21 28.54 10.36 -6.52
CA ASP A 21 28.69 11.81 -6.68
C ASP A 21 27.48 12.53 -6.06
N PRO A 22 27.68 13.41 -5.04
CA PRO A 22 26.60 14.13 -4.39
C PRO A 22 25.76 15.00 -5.34
N ASP A 23 26.36 15.59 -6.36
CA ASP A 23 25.63 16.46 -7.29
C ASP A 23 24.73 15.65 -8.22
N ARG A 24 25.17 14.47 -8.63
CA ARG A 24 24.32 13.51 -9.35
C ARG A 24 23.17 12.99 -8.48
N ILE A 25 23.43 12.72 -7.20
CA ILE A 25 22.38 12.33 -6.26
C ILE A 25 21.34 13.46 -6.14
N ARG A 26 21.79 14.71 -5.96
CA ARG A 26 20.87 15.87 -5.90
C ARG A 26 20.06 16.03 -7.17
N ALA A 27 20.67 15.85 -8.32
CA ALA A 27 19.98 15.93 -9.61
C ALA A 27 18.92 14.82 -9.77
N LEU A 28 19.22 13.61 -9.31
CA LEU A 28 18.24 12.51 -9.29
C LEU A 28 17.08 12.80 -8.34
N LEU A 29 17.35 13.29 -7.14
CA LEU A 29 16.32 13.63 -6.16
C LEU A 29 15.47 14.85 -6.56
N ALA A 30 16.05 15.82 -7.29
CA ALA A 30 15.35 17.00 -7.79
C ALA A 30 14.39 16.70 -8.95
N ASN A 31 14.51 15.55 -9.60
CA ASN A 31 13.64 15.14 -10.72
C ASN A 31 12.30 14.53 -10.28
N ASP A 32 11.74 15.00 -9.19
CA ASP A 32 10.37 14.70 -8.70
C ASP A 32 9.96 13.22 -8.80
N GLY A 33 10.83 12.31 -8.38
CA GLY A 33 10.50 10.89 -8.31
C GLY A 33 10.28 10.18 -9.64
N LYS A 34 10.51 10.83 -10.78
CA LYS A 34 10.40 10.19 -12.11
C LYS A 34 11.38 9.05 -12.32
N VAL A 35 12.47 9.04 -11.55
CA VAL A 35 13.49 7.98 -11.62
C VAL A 35 13.01 6.70 -10.96
N MET A 36 12.09 6.78 -9.99
CA MET A 36 11.58 5.63 -9.25
C MET A 36 10.05 5.52 -9.30
N GLY A 37 9.43 5.98 -10.36
CA GLY A 37 8.00 6.20 -10.59
C GLY A 37 7.06 5.03 -10.33
N GLN A 38 7.17 4.38 -9.17
CA GLN A 38 6.32 3.28 -8.77
C GLN A 38 5.76 3.52 -7.36
N SER A 39 4.47 3.25 -7.24
CA SER A 39 3.66 3.50 -6.04
C SER A 39 3.94 2.55 -4.88
N TYR A 40 4.95 1.70 -4.98
CA TYR A 40 5.21 0.64 -3.99
C TYR A 40 6.62 0.73 -3.42
N THR A 41 6.72 0.46 -2.11
CA THR A 41 7.99 0.44 -1.38
C THR A 41 8.15 -0.89 -0.65
N ASP A 42 9.19 -1.64 -1.00
CA ASP A 42 9.58 -2.87 -0.31
C ASP A 42 10.85 -2.63 0.53
N LEU A 43 10.66 -2.38 1.82
CA LEU A 43 11.75 -2.20 2.78
C LEU A 43 12.57 -3.48 3.02
N LYS A 44 12.09 -4.63 2.58
CA LYS A 44 12.82 -5.91 2.69
C LYS A 44 14.00 -5.96 1.75
N LEU A 45 13.89 -5.36 0.55
CA LEU A 45 14.92 -5.44 -0.49
C LEU A 45 16.29 -4.93 -0.05
N PRO A 46 16.42 -3.70 0.51
CA PRO A 46 17.72 -3.20 0.96
C PRO A 46 18.31 -4.04 2.11
N LEU A 47 17.47 -4.58 2.98
CA LEU A 47 17.91 -5.46 4.06
C LEU A 47 18.39 -6.81 3.53
N LYS A 48 17.70 -7.39 2.53
CA LYS A 48 18.13 -8.64 1.89
C LYS A 48 19.48 -8.47 1.18
N ARG A 49 19.68 -7.37 0.47
CA ARG A 49 21.00 -7.04 -0.11
C ARG A 49 22.09 -6.98 0.97
N GLY A 50 21.77 -6.47 2.16
CA GLY A 50 22.69 -6.49 3.30
C GLY A 50 23.09 -7.91 3.71
N ILE A 51 22.17 -8.88 3.67
CA ILE A 51 22.49 -10.29 3.92
C ILE A 51 23.46 -10.84 2.86
N ASP A 52 23.17 -10.56 1.59
CA ASP A 52 23.99 -11.03 0.47
C ASP A 52 25.40 -10.42 0.56
N GLN A 53 25.52 -9.11 0.79
CA GLN A 53 26.81 -8.43 0.95
C GLN A 53 27.62 -8.93 2.16
N ARG A 54 26.96 -9.28 3.27
CA ARG A 54 27.62 -9.87 4.45
C ARG A 54 28.37 -11.16 4.09
N THR A 55 27.77 -11.97 3.22
CA THR A 55 28.33 -13.27 2.82
C THR A 55 29.40 -13.14 1.74
N GLU A 56 29.30 -12.17 0.87
CA GLU A 56 30.16 -11.99 -0.31
C GLU A 56 31.39 -11.12 -0.05
N SER A 57 31.31 -10.20 0.91
CA SER A 57 32.37 -9.22 1.15
C SER A 57 33.53 -9.78 1.97
N LYS A 58 34.75 -9.68 1.46
CA LYS A 58 35.97 -10.02 2.20
C LYS A 58 36.20 -9.12 3.43
N ASN A 59 35.74 -7.89 3.38
CA ASN A 59 35.93 -6.89 4.44
C ASN A 59 34.78 -6.83 5.45
N GLY A 60 33.73 -7.62 5.22
CA GLY A 60 32.52 -7.67 6.04
C GLY A 60 31.65 -6.41 5.88
N LEU A 61 30.35 -6.58 6.04
CA LEU A 61 29.40 -5.46 6.14
C LEU A 61 29.36 -4.97 7.59
N LEU A 62 29.65 -3.68 7.81
CA LEU A 62 29.69 -3.11 9.16
C LEU A 62 28.32 -2.70 9.69
N ALA A 63 27.48 -2.13 8.83
CA ALA A 63 26.14 -1.70 9.17
C ALA A 63 25.28 -1.49 7.93
N VAL A 64 23.97 -1.53 8.11
CA VAL A 64 22.97 -1.08 7.13
C VAL A 64 22.26 0.14 7.68
N ILE A 65 22.25 1.24 6.93
CA ILE A 65 21.52 2.46 7.29
C ILE A 65 20.39 2.62 6.28
N VAL A 66 19.15 2.55 6.75
CA VAL A 66 17.95 2.72 5.93
C VAL A 66 17.38 4.11 6.19
N LEU A 67 17.33 4.93 5.14
CA LEU A 67 16.65 6.23 5.15
C LEU A 67 15.29 6.07 4.49
N SER A 68 14.21 6.21 5.26
CA SER A 68 12.85 5.97 4.76
C SER A 68 11.83 6.74 5.60
N ASP A 69 10.67 7.01 5.05
CA ASP A 69 9.50 7.48 5.81
C ASP A 69 8.79 6.34 6.60
N GLY A 70 9.31 5.12 6.52
CA GLY A 70 8.78 3.94 7.19
C GLY A 70 7.59 3.29 6.45
N GLN A 71 7.18 3.83 5.32
CA GLN A 71 6.08 3.23 4.56
C GLN A 71 6.55 1.99 3.81
N HIS A 72 5.99 0.85 4.22
CA HIS A 72 6.17 -0.43 3.56
C HIS A 72 4.79 -0.90 3.09
N ASN A 73 4.58 -0.88 1.77
CA ASN A 73 3.28 -1.18 1.17
C ASN A 73 3.33 -2.31 0.12
N TRP A 74 4.47 -2.99 0.01
CA TRP A 74 4.66 -4.11 -0.91
C TRP A 74 5.50 -5.21 -0.29
N GLY A 75 5.09 -6.47 -0.53
CA GLY A 75 5.82 -7.65 -0.07
C GLY A 75 5.58 -8.01 1.40
N GLU A 76 6.46 -8.85 1.93
CA GLU A 76 6.41 -9.30 3.32
C GLU A 76 7.03 -8.26 4.27
N PRO A 77 6.60 -8.23 5.55
CA PRO A 77 7.18 -7.31 6.53
C PRO A 77 8.70 -7.43 6.64
N PRO A 78 9.45 -6.31 6.68
CA PRO A 78 10.91 -6.32 6.69
C PRO A 78 11.54 -6.78 8.00
N ALA A 79 10.75 -6.87 9.10
CA ALA A 79 11.23 -7.14 10.45
C ALA A 79 12.03 -8.45 10.54
N ASN A 80 11.57 -9.53 9.92
CA ASN A 80 12.25 -10.82 9.96
C ASN A 80 13.64 -10.76 9.31
N VAL A 81 13.78 -10.00 8.22
CA VAL A 81 15.07 -9.82 7.54
C VAL A 81 16.02 -8.96 8.38
N ALA A 82 15.50 -7.91 9.03
CA ALA A 82 16.28 -7.08 9.94
C ALA A 82 16.80 -7.90 11.14
N ILE A 83 15.94 -8.74 11.74
CA ILE A 83 16.32 -9.66 12.82
C ILE A 83 17.41 -10.63 12.34
N GLN A 84 17.25 -11.19 11.14
CA GLN A 84 18.23 -12.10 10.58
C GLN A 84 19.61 -11.45 10.38
N LEU A 85 19.66 -10.16 9.99
CA LEU A 85 20.91 -9.41 9.87
C LEU A 85 21.58 -9.19 11.23
N GLY A 86 20.81 -8.76 12.22
CA GLY A 86 21.30 -8.39 13.54
C GLY A 86 21.41 -9.55 14.54
N SER A 87 21.03 -10.79 14.16
CA SER A 87 21.05 -11.93 15.10
C SER A 87 22.44 -12.18 15.66
N ALA A 88 22.51 -12.32 16.98
CA ALA A 88 23.73 -12.71 17.70
C ALA A 88 24.23 -14.11 17.35
N GLU A 89 23.40 -14.95 16.74
CA GLU A 89 23.78 -16.28 16.23
C GLU A 89 24.67 -16.19 14.99
N ASN A 90 24.70 -15.04 14.34
CA ASN A 90 25.58 -14.79 13.22
C ASN A 90 27.03 -14.61 13.71
N LYS A 91 27.97 -15.14 12.97
CA LYS A 91 29.40 -14.94 13.23
C LYS A 91 29.79 -13.45 13.25
N HIS A 92 29.10 -12.66 12.45
CA HIS A 92 29.24 -11.21 12.34
C HIS A 92 27.84 -10.58 12.25
N PRO A 93 27.19 -10.22 13.37
CA PRO A 93 25.92 -9.55 13.34
C PRO A 93 26.08 -8.14 12.77
N VAL A 94 25.18 -7.78 11.87
CA VAL A 94 25.18 -6.48 11.17
C VAL A 94 24.07 -5.62 11.75
N PRO A 95 24.38 -4.51 12.44
CA PRO A 95 23.36 -3.62 12.94
C PRO A 95 22.62 -2.90 11.81
N VAL A 96 21.30 -2.75 11.98
CA VAL A 96 20.44 -1.97 11.10
C VAL A 96 20.00 -0.70 11.80
N PHE A 97 20.33 0.44 11.21
CA PHE A 97 19.91 1.75 11.69
C PHE A 97 18.80 2.28 10.77
N ALA A 98 17.66 2.62 11.33
CA ALA A 98 16.59 3.29 10.60
C ALA A 98 16.64 4.79 10.90
N VAL A 99 16.76 5.58 9.83
CA VAL A 99 16.66 7.04 9.90
C VAL A 99 15.33 7.43 9.26
N VAL A 100 14.42 7.94 10.09
CA VAL A 100 13.11 8.38 9.62
C VAL A 100 13.27 9.70 8.86
N CYS A 101 12.93 9.66 7.58
CA CYS A 101 12.93 10.81 6.69
C CYS A 101 11.48 11.17 6.35
N GLY A 102 11.17 12.46 6.21
CA GLY A 102 9.86 12.93 5.78
C GLY A 102 9.23 13.93 6.74
N SER A 103 7.98 14.27 6.48
CA SER A 103 7.21 15.20 7.30
C SER A 103 6.65 14.49 8.54
N ARG A 104 6.65 15.20 9.68
CA ARG A 104 5.92 14.76 10.88
C ARG A 104 4.40 14.86 10.71
N VAL A 105 3.96 15.65 9.74
CA VAL A 105 2.55 15.80 9.40
C VAL A 105 2.28 14.83 8.25
N PRO A 106 1.35 13.88 8.40
CA PRO A 106 0.94 13.01 7.31
C PRO A 106 0.48 13.85 6.10
N PRO A 107 0.71 13.40 4.88
CA PRO A 107 0.15 14.08 3.71
C PRO A 107 -1.38 14.05 3.74
N THR A 108 -2.01 14.98 3.03
CA THR A 108 -3.44 14.90 2.75
C THR A 108 -3.70 13.69 1.86
N ASP A 109 -4.45 12.73 2.39
CA ASP A 109 -4.63 11.44 1.74
C ASP A 109 -5.86 10.70 2.26
N LEU A 110 -6.67 10.18 1.35
CA LEU A 110 -7.76 9.27 1.63
C LEU A 110 -7.42 7.90 1.07
N ALA A 111 -7.23 6.91 1.90
CA ALA A 111 -6.83 5.58 1.48
C ALA A 111 -7.88 4.52 1.82
N ILE A 112 -8.13 3.60 0.90
CA ILE A 112 -8.76 2.32 1.22
C ILE A 112 -7.65 1.36 1.66
N THR A 113 -7.54 1.09 2.96
CA THR A 113 -6.49 0.22 3.50
C THR A 113 -6.78 -1.26 3.28
N SER A 114 -8.05 -1.65 3.36
CA SER A 114 -8.47 -3.03 3.03
C SER A 114 -9.92 -3.10 2.57
N VAL A 115 -10.22 -4.11 1.74
CA VAL A 115 -11.58 -4.52 1.38
C VAL A 115 -11.68 -6.02 1.54
N LYS A 116 -12.71 -6.48 2.25
CA LYS A 116 -12.98 -7.92 2.46
C LYS A 116 -14.45 -8.21 2.20
N ALA A 117 -14.74 -9.29 1.51
CA ALA A 117 -16.10 -9.80 1.34
C ALA A 117 -16.39 -10.91 2.38
N THR A 118 -17.52 -10.82 3.04
CA THR A 118 -17.96 -11.81 4.04
C THR A 118 -19.43 -12.18 3.79
N PRO A 119 -19.74 -13.44 3.46
CA PRO A 119 -18.78 -14.48 3.10
C PRO A 119 -18.12 -14.21 1.74
N SER A 120 -16.94 -14.78 1.51
CA SER A 120 -16.21 -14.68 0.23
C SER A 120 -16.81 -15.56 -0.88
N THR A 121 -17.69 -16.49 -0.50
CA THR A 121 -18.41 -17.36 -1.42
C THR A 121 -19.90 -17.33 -1.04
N VAL A 122 -20.74 -17.05 -2.02
CA VAL A 122 -22.19 -17.01 -1.90
C VAL A 122 -22.85 -17.82 -3.01
N PHE A 123 -24.12 -18.14 -2.85
CA PHE A 123 -24.93 -18.67 -3.96
C PHE A 123 -25.48 -17.54 -4.82
N LYS A 124 -25.83 -17.85 -6.04
CA LYS A 124 -26.58 -16.95 -6.91
C LYS A 124 -27.82 -16.43 -6.17
N HIS A 125 -28.13 -15.13 -6.34
CA HIS A 125 -29.14 -14.38 -5.57
C HIS A 125 -28.88 -14.27 -4.07
N GLY A 126 -27.71 -14.71 -3.62
CA GLY A 126 -27.26 -14.52 -2.25
C GLY A 126 -26.70 -13.14 -1.99
N SER A 127 -26.46 -12.86 -0.72
CA SER A 127 -25.89 -11.58 -0.28
C SER A 127 -24.56 -11.81 0.44
N ALA A 128 -23.65 -10.87 0.26
CA ALA A 128 -22.44 -10.73 1.06
C ALA A 128 -22.34 -9.30 1.59
N SER A 129 -21.42 -9.07 2.49
CA SER A 129 -21.09 -7.74 2.99
C SER A 129 -19.65 -7.43 2.66
N LEU A 130 -19.39 -6.23 2.16
CA LEU A 130 -18.04 -5.71 2.01
C LEU A 130 -17.63 -4.93 3.26
N GLU A 131 -16.64 -5.41 3.97
CA GLU A 131 -15.95 -4.64 5.00
C GLU A 131 -14.88 -3.78 4.34
N VAL A 132 -15.09 -2.46 4.32
CA VAL A 132 -14.15 -1.49 3.74
C VAL A 132 -13.50 -0.72 4.87
N ARG A 133 -12.18 -0.75 4.94
CA ARG A 133 -11.39 0.05 5.88
C ARG A 133 -10.78 1.25 5.18
N LEU A 134 -11.06 2.42 5.73
CA LEU A 134 -10.62 3.71 5.23
C LEU A 134 -9.65 4.35 6.24
N LEU A 135 -8.71 5.11 5.71
CA LEU A 135 -7.86 6.01 6.49
C LEU A 135 -7.89 7.37 5.79
N ALA A 136 -8.32 8.39 6.51
CA ALA A 136 -8.35 9.76 6.03
C ALA A 136 -7.35 10.59 6.83
N ASN A 137 -6.27 11.03 6.21
CA ASN A 137 -5.24 11.86 6.80
C ASN A 137 -5.38 13.29 6.28
N ASN A 138 -5.48 14.26 7.19
CA ASN A 138 -5.62 15.69 6.85
C ASN A 138 -6.72 15.98 5.83
N ILE A 139 -7.75 15.15 5.79
CA ILE A 139 -8.97 15.39 5.00
C ILE A 139 -9.87 16.33 5.81
N PRO A 140 -10.34 17.45 5.24
CA PRO A 140 -11.25 18.36 5.92
C PRO A 140 -12.59 17.72 6.28
N GLU A 141 -13.29 18.33 7.26
CA GLU A 141 -14.67 17.95 7.59
C GLU A 141 -15.57 17.93 6.35
N GLY A 142 -16.41 16.91 6.24
CA GLY A 142 -17.30 16.73 5.10
C GLY A 142 -17.89 15.35 5.02
N LYS A 143 -17.94 14.80 3.83
CA LYS A 143 -18.39 13.42 3.57
C LYS A 143 -17.34 12.65 2.80
N ILE A 144 -17.33 11.34 3.00
CA ILE A 144 -16.59 10.40 2.16
C ILE A 144 -17.61 9.59 1.38
N ARG A 145 -17.52 9.65 0.06
CA ARG A 145 -18.32 8.83 -0.84
C ARG A 145 -17.56 7.54 -1.15
N VAL A 146 -18.15 6.41 -0.80
CA VAL A 146 -17.63 5.10 -1.17
C VAL A 146 -18.52 4.50 -2.24
N THR A 147 -17.93 4.16 -3.38
CA THR A 147 -18.66 3.61 -4.53
C THR A 147 -18.16 2.21 -4.82
N VAL A 148 -19.08 1.26 -4.91
CA VAL A 148 -18.82 -0.10 -5.36
C VAL A 148 -19.33 -0.26 -6.77
N THR A 149 -18.43 -0.59 -7.70
CA THR A 149 -18.76 -0.82 -9.12
C THR A 149 -18.47 -2.26 -9.51
N TYR A 150 -19.20 -2.72 -10.49
CA TYR A 150 -19.01 -4.01 -11.14
C TYR A 150 -18.33 -3.74 -12.48
N PRO A 151 -17.12 -4.27 -12.73
CA PRO A 151 -16.46 -4.11 -14.02
C PRO A 151 -17.38 -4.60 -15.15
N ASP A 152 -17.50 -3.79 -16.17
CA ASP A 152 -18.33 -4.14 -17.35
C ASP A 152 -17.75 -5.37 -18.04
N ALA A 153 -18.50 -6.46 -18.06
CA ALA A 153 -18.34 -7.47 -19.08
C ALA A 153 -19.14 -6.99 -20.30
N ALA A 154 -18.49 -6.90 -21.45
CA ALA A 154 -19.05 -6.29 -22.68
C ALA A 154 -20.45 -6.81 -23.09
N ASP A 155 -20.80 -8.03 -22.66
CA ASP A 155 -22.02 -8.73 -23.05
C ASP A 155 -23.13 -8.74 -21.98
N LEU A 156 -22.99 -7.93 -20.90
CA LEU A 156 -23.90 -8.02 -19.76
C LEU A 156 -24.56 -6.68 -19.44
N PRO A 157 -25.81 -6.69 -18.93
CA PRO A 157 -26.47 -5.46 -18.53
C PRO A 157 -25.69 -4.76 -17.41
N LYS A 158 -25.47 -3.45 -17.59
CA LYS A 158 -24.78 -2.60 -16.62
C LYS A 158 -25.53 -2.60 -15.28
N ARG A 159 -24.81 -2.95 -14.21
CA ARG A 159 -25.34 -2.84 -12.86
C ARG A 159 -25.17 -1.42 -12.34
N LYS A 160 -26.14 -0.95 -11.57
CA LYS A 160 -26.00 0.35 -10.90
C LYS A 160 -24.92 0.25 -9.81
N PRO A 161 -24.03 1.25 -9.72
CA PRO A 161 -23.10 1.34 -8.61
C PRO A 161 -23.85 1.43 -7.27
N ILE A 162 -23.27 0.85 -6.23
CA ILE A 162 -23.72 1.07 -4.85
C ILE A 162 -22.91 2.24 -4.31
N VAL A 163 -23.58 3.24 -3.76
CA VAL A 163 -22.95 4.44 -3.22
C VAL A 163 -23.32 4.59 -1.77
N GLU A 164 -22.31 4.66 -0.90
CA GLU A 164 -22.46 4.94 0.53
C GLU A 164 -21.80 6.28 0.85
N MET A 165 -22.49 7.07 1.68
CA MET A 165 -22.02 8.37 2.13
C MET A 165 -21.75 8.34 3.63
N ILE A 166 -20.53 8.70 4.01
CA ILE A 166 -20.07 8.66 5.40
C ILE A 166 -19.72 10.05 5.85
N ASP A 167 -20.23 10.46 7.00
CA ASP A 167 -19.83 11.73 7.60
C ASP A 167 -18.39 11.64 8.12
N HIS A 168 -17.58 12.64 7.79
CA HIS A 168 -16.19 12.76 8.21
C HIS A 168 -16.00 14.07 9.02
N ASP A 169 -15.49 13.90 10.22
CA ASP A 169 -15.32 14.98 11.21
C ASP A 169 -13.97 15.71 11.14
N GLY A 170 -13.17 15.44 10.09
CA GLY A 170 -11.83 16.01 9.93
C GLY A 170 -10.74 15.33 10.77
N VAL A 171 -11.09 14.30 11.57
CA VAL A 171 -10.12 13.61 12.42
C VAL A 171 -9.45 12.48 11.66
N SER A 172 -8.11 12.46 11.67
CA SER A 172 -7.32 11.38 11.05
C SER A 172 -7.40 10.12 11.90
N GLN A 173 -8.32 9.23 11.56
CA GLN A 173 -8.49 7.94 12.22
C GLN A 173 -9.00 6.86 11.25
N PRO A 174 -8.61 5.59 11.46
CA PRO A 174 -9.16 4.50 10.68
C PRO A 174 -10.67 4.36 10.90
N ARG A 175 -11.42 4.16 9.82
CA ARG A 175 -12.86 3.88 9.85
C ARG A 175 -13.15 2.60 9.10
N THR A 176 -14.10 1.84 9.60
CA THR A 176 -14.58 0.62 8.95
C THR A 176 -16.06 0.79 8.65
N ILE A 177 -16.45 0.50 7.42
CA ILE A 177 -17.85 0.47 7.00
C ILE A 177 -18.20 -0.89 6.42
N THR A 178 -19.47 -1.23 6.48
CA THR A 178 -20.02 -2.47 5.93
C THR A 178 -21.05 -2.13 4.86
N ILE A 179 -20.80 -2.57 3.64
CA ILE A 179 -21.68 -2.34 2.49
C ILE A 179 -22.30 -3.65 2.07
N PRO A 180 -23.65 -3.80 2.17
CA PRO A 180 -24.32 -4.99 1.70
C PRO A 180 -24.31 -5.04 0.17
N ILE A 181 -24.01 -6.22 -0.39
CA ILE A 181 -24.00 -6.47 -1.82
C ILE A 181 -24.85 -7.69 -2.15
N LYS A 182 -25.54 -7.64 -3.29
CA LYS A 182 -26.29 -8.79 -3.84
C LYS A 182 -25.57 -9.33 -5.07
N MET A 183 -25.50 -10.65 -5.17
CA MET A 183 -24.78 -11.34 -6.22
C MET A 183 -25.80 -12.12 -7.09
N ASP A 184 -26.10 -11.59 -8.28
CA ASP A 184 -27.18 -12.12 -9.11
C ASP A 184 -26.72 -13.10 -10.18
N ARG A 185 -25.41 -13.31 -10.31
CA ARG A 185 -24.84 -14.16 -11.35
C ARG A 185 -23.85 -15.16 -10.77
N ALA A 186 -24.00 -16.42 -11.19
CA ALA A 186 -23.06 -17.48 -10.82
C ALA A 186 -21.75 -17.32 -11.60
N ALA A 187 -20.77 -16.67 -11.01
CA ALA A 187 -19.41 -16.48 -11.55
C ALA A 187 -18.48 -15.96 -10.45
N THR A 188 -17.19 -16.02 -10.67
CA THR A 188 -16.26 -15.24 -9.88
C THR A 188 -16.36 -13.77 -10.31
N GLU A 189 -16.84 -12.92 -9.41
CA GLU A 189 -17.05 -11.51 -9.69
C GLU A 189 -15.99 -10.65 -8.98
N THR A 190 -15.35 -9.78 -9.73
CA THR A 190 -14.44 -8.77 -9.19
C THR A 190 -15.21 -7.46 -9.04
N LEU A 191 -15.17 -6.88 -7.85
CA LEU A 191 -15.77 -5.60 -7.54
C LEU A 191 -14.66 -4.56 -7.37
N ILE A 192 -14.91 -3.35 -7.84
CA ILE A 192 -14.02 -2.22 -7.65
C ILE A 192 -14.67 -1.29 -6.62
N VAL A 193 -13.93 -1.03 -5.55
CA VAL A 193 -14.34 -0.10 -4.48
C VAL A 193 -13.49 1.16 -4.61
N THR A 194 -14.13 2.31 -4.73
CA THR A 194 -13.46 3.62 -4.79
C THR A 194 -13.95 4.51 -3.65
N ALA A 195 -13.06 5.31 -3.08
CA ALA A 195 -13.40 6.32 -2.08
C ALA A 195 -13.06 7.72 -2.62
N GLU A 196 -13.90 8.69 -2.30
CA GLU A 196 -13.71 10.10 -2.67
C GLU A 196 -14.11 10.98 -1.51
N ALA A 197 -13.26 11.94 -1.15
CA ALA A 197 -13.56 12.90 -0.12
C ALA A 197 -14.31 14.11 -0.71
N LEU A 198 -15.39 14.52 -0.04
CA LEU A 198 -16.27 15.62 -0.41
C LEU A 198 -16.28 16.62 0.75
N PRO A 199 -15.42 17.64 0.73
CA PRO A 199 -15.37 18.66 1.77
C PRO A 199 -16.69 19.41 1.91
N LYS A 200 -17.01 19.85 3.12
CA LYS A 200 -18.23 20.59 3.42
C LYS A 200 -18.32 21.95 2.70
N ASP A 201 -17.17 22.56 2.47
CA ASP A 201 -17.06 23.86 1.76
C ASP A 201 -17.07 23.71 0.23
N GLY A 202 -17.15 22.48 -0.28
CA GLY A 202 -17.09 22.20 -1.72
C GLY A 202 -15.72 22.41 -2.34
N GLY A 203 -14.68 22.61 -1.53
CA GLY A 203 -13.31 22.76 -1.97
C GLY A 203 -12.77 21.51 -2.66
N LYS A 204 -11.72 21.68 -3.45
CA LYS A 204 -11.01 20.57 -4.08
C LYS A 204 -9.91 20.10 -3.15
N ILE A 205 -9.84 18.79 -2.90
CA ILE A 205 -8.76 18.18 -2.14
C ILE A 205 -7.66 17.73 -3.12
N GLU A 206 -6.44 18.17 -2.85
CA GLU A 206 -5.26 17.67 -3.54
C GLU A 206 -4.64 16.54 -2.71
N GLU A 207 -5.00 15.32 -3.06
CA GLU A 207 -4.45 14.12 -2.45
C GLU A 207 -3.11 13.77 -3.07
N ARG A 208 -2.20 13.30 -2.23
CA ARG A 208 -0.86 12.90 -2.67
C ARG A 208 -0.84 11.56 -3.39
N PHE A 209 -1.69 10.60 -2.97
CA PHE A 209 -1.72 9.23 -3.47
C PHE A 209 -3.14 8.84 -3.89
N LYS A 210 -3.53 9.16 -5.11
CA LYS A 210 -4.89 8.84 -5.61
C LYS A 210 -5.11 7.37 -5.92
N GLU A 211 -4.03 6.62 -6.12
CA GLU A 211 -4.06 5.21 -6.48
C GLU A 211 -4.58 4.33 -5.32
N ASN A 212 -4.36 4.76 -4.07
CA ASN A 212 -4.79 4.03 -2.89
C ASN A 212 -6.28 4.24 -2.54
N ASN A 213 -6.96 5.14 -3.26
CA ASN A 213 -8.40 5.37 -3.14
C ASN A 213 -9.23 4.28 -3.82
N THR A 214 -8.59 3.33 -4.48
CA THR A 214 -9.25 2.26 -5.22
C THR A 214 -8.69 0.91 -4.83
N LYS A 215 -9.58 -0.05 -4.54
CA LYS A 215 -9.23 -1.46 -4.33
C LYS A 215 -10.20 -2.40 -5.01
N GLN A 216 -9.69 -3.56 -5.35
CA GLN A 216 -10.48 -4.65 -5.89
C GLN A 216 -10.71 -5.73 -4.85
N VAL A 217 -11.86 -6.37 -4.92
CA VAL A 217 -12.21 -7.56 -4.12
C VAL A 217 -12.95 -8.56 -4.99
N THR A 218 -12.67 -9.83 -4.80
CA THR A 218 -13.28 -10.92 -5.55
C THR A 218 -14.27 -11.67 -4.66
N VAL A 219 -15.46 -11.99 -5.22
CA VAL A 219 -16.50 -12.80 -4.59
C VAL A 219 -16.79 -13.98 -5.50
N ASN A 220 -16.76 -15.17 -4.95
CA ASN A 220 -17.15 -16.40 -5.67
C ASN A 220 -18.64 -16.62 -5.54
N VAL A 221 -19.34 -16.68 -6.68
CA VAL A 221 -20.79 -16.92 -6.71
C VAL A 221 -21.04 -18.29 -7.31
N ALA A 222 -21.39 -19.23 -6.45
CA ALA A 222 -21.78 -20.58 -6.88
C ALA A 222 -23.19 -20.58 -7.52
N PRO A 223 -23.48 -21.48 -8.46
CA PRO A 223 -24.83 -21.69 -8.94
C PRO A 223 -25.77 -22.03 -7.80
N ASP A 224 -27.11 -21.87 -8.03
CA ASP A 224 -28.12 -22.20 -7.04
C ASP A 224 -27.92 -23.61 -6.49
N LYS A 225 -28.30 -23.78 -5.21
CA LYS A 225 -28.33 -25.12 -4.60
C LYS A 225 -29.20 -26.00 -5.49
N ALA A 226 -28.68 -27.15 -5.90
CA ALA A 226 -29.53 -28.18 -6.51
C ALA A 226 -30.70 -28.49 -5.54
N LYS A 227 -31.91 -28.33 -6.00
CA LYS A 227 -33.07 -28.83 -5.28
C LYS A 227 -32.96 -30.35 -5.28
N VAL A 228 -32.68 -30.93 -4.11
CA VAL A 228 -32.79 -32.36 -3.88
C VAL A 228 -34.23 -32.68 -3.63
#